data_1e2baec546e661f6300a23d2f824b6c5
#
_entry.id   1e2baec546e661f6300a23d2f824b6c5
#
_cell.length_a   1.000
_cell.length_b   1.000
_cell.length_c   1.000
_cell.angle_alpha   90.00
_cell.angle_beta   90.00
_cell.angle_gamma   90.00
#
_symmetry.space_group_name_H-M   'P 1'
#
loop_
_entity.id
_entity.type
_entity.pdbx_description
1 polymer ?
#
loop_
_entity_poly.entity_id
_entity_poly.type
_entity_poly.pdbx_seq_one_letter_code
_entity_poly.pdbx_strand_id
1 'polypeptide(L)'
;MHPIFAADRGVLSTLGQCLDIADAFDQGAVGVVVDTYHVWWDPQLASQVERAGRAGQISSYQVSDWVLPLDLDTLNSRGFMGDGYIDFATITSLVEQTGYTGDIEVEIFNRKIWDLPTEELLSTVAERYSALVLPYLC
;
A
#
# COMPACT_ATOMS: atom_id res chain seq x y z
N MET A 1 11.80 -3.40 0.84
CA MET A 1 11.79 -2.31 1.86
C MET A 1 10.43 -1.64 1.87
N HIS A 2 10.00 -1.16 3.00
CA HIS A 2 8.67 -0.62 3.23
C HIS A 2 8.79 0.84 3.67
N PRO A 3 8.36 1.82 2.86
CA PRO A 3 8.28 3.20 3.31
C PRO A 3 7.22 3.34 4.40
N ILE A 4 7.48 4.16 5.40
CA ILE A 4 6.55 4.44 6.49
C ILE A 4 6.37 5.94 6.60
N PHE A 5 5.15 6.46 6.40
CA PHE A 5 4.89 7.90 6.40
C PHE A 5 5.23 8.59 7.73
N ALA A 6 5.09 7.89 8.85
CA ALA A 6 5.36 8.42 10.18
C ALA A 6 6.86 8.40 10.47
N ALA A 7 7.51 9.56 10.39
CA ALA A 7 8.96 9.72 10.55
C ALA A 7 9.48 9.32 11.95
N ASP A 8 8.62 9.24 12.95
CA ASP A 8 8.97 8.73 14.28
C ASP A 8 9.00 7.20 14.36
N ARG A 9 8.53 6.52 13.31
CA ARG A 9 8.44 5.06 13.23
C ARG A 9 9.37 4.44 12.19
N GLY A 10 9.90 5.24 11.29
CA GLY A 10 10.76 4.76 10.22
C GLY A 10 11.72 5.83 9.72
N VAL A 11 12.82 5.40 9.13
CA VAL A 11 13.83 6.29 8.52
C VAL A 11 13.56 6.56 7.03
N LEU A 12 12.67 5.78 6.42
CA LEU A 12 12.28 5.88 5.01
C LEU A 12 10.80 6.17 4.94
N SER A 13 10.41 7.32 4.37
CA SER A 13 9.02 7.78 4.35
C SER A 13 8.41 7.85 2.95
N THR A 14 9.21 7.73 1.89
CA THR A 14 8.75 7.74 0.51
C THR A 14 9.22 6.51 -0.25
N LEU A 15 8.47 6.14 -1.30
CA LEU A 15 8.86 5.04 -2.17
C LEU A 15 10.22 5.31 -2.84
N GLY A 16 10.48 6.56 -3.24
CA GLY A 16 11.74 6.97 -3.84
C GLY A 16 12.94 6.73 -2.94
N GLN A 17 12.83 7.06 -1.63
CA GLN A 17 13.91 6.78 -0.66
C GLN A 17 14.20 5.28 -0.53
N CYS A 18 13.17 4.45 -0.57
CA CYS A 18 13.35 2.98 -0.56
C CYS A 18 14.06 2.51 -1.82
N LEU A 19 13.67 3.02 -2.99
CA LEU A 19 14.27 2.67 -4.27
C LEU A 19 15.73 3.13 -4.38
N ASP A 20 16.08 4.30 -3.85
CA ASP A 20 17.46 4.79 -3.84
C ASP A 20 18.41 3.84 -3.09
N ILE A 21 17.88 3.14 -2.08
CA ILE A 21 18.65 2.10 -1.37
C ILE A 21 18.59 0.79 -2.16
N ALA A 22 17.42 0.39 -2.66
CA ALA A 22 17.27 -0.88 -3.40
C ALA A 22 18.18 -0.93 -4.64
N ASP A 23 18.34 0.19 -5.34
CA ASP A 23 19.19 0.31 -6.53
C ASP A 23 20.70 0.10 -6.24
N ALA A 24 21.12 0.15 -4.97
CA ALA A 24 22.49 -0.13 -4.58
C ALA A 24 22.79 -1.64 -4.46
N PHE A 25 21.81 -2.50 -4.62
CA PHE A 25 21.94 -3.95 -4.53
C PHE A 25 21.72 -4.61 -5.89
N ASP A 26 22.21 -5.84 -6.02
CA ASP A 26 21.98 -6.64 -7.22
C ASP A 26 20.49 -6.78 -7.51
N GLN A 27 20.14 -6.74 -8.79
CA GLN A 27 18.76 -6.82 -9.25
C GLN A 27 18.06 -8.07 -8.68
N GLY A 28 16.91 -7.87 -8.04
CA GLY A 28 16.13 -8.92 -7.39
C GLY A 28 16.54 -9.28 -5.97
N ALA A 29 17.65 -8.75 -5.44
CA ALA A 29 18.06 -9.01 -4.05
C ALA A 29 17.24 -8.19 -3.04
N VAL A 30 16.84 -6.96 -3.41
CA VAL A 30 16.07 -6.06 -2.57
C VAL A 30 14.93 -5.47 -3.39
N GLY A 31 13.73 -5.59 -2.88
CA GLY A 31 12.54 -4.96 -3.45
C GLY A 31 11.88 -3.99 -2.49
N VAL A 32 10.84 -3.32 -2.98
CA VAL A 32 10.04 -2.36 -2.23
C VAL A 32 8.60 -2.84 -2.10
N VAL A 33 7.96 -2.44 -1.02
CA VAL A 33 6.53 -2.60 -0.81
C VAL A 33 5.84 -1.31 -1.24
N VAL A 34 4.84 -1.41 -2.09
CA VAL A 34 3.91 -0.32 -2.38
C VAL A 34 2.72 -0.51 -1.44
N ASP A 35 2.71 0.20 -0.32
CA ASP A 35 1.62 0.18 0.65
C ASP A 35 0.82 1.47 0.53
N THR A 36 -0.44 1.37 0.13
CA THR A 36 -1.31 2.53 -0.11
C THR A 36 -1.37 3.45 1.09
N TYR A 37 -1.44 2.90 2.31
CA TYR A 37 -1.50 3.69 3.55
C TYR A 37 -0.29 4.59 3.78
N HIS A 38 0.88 4.15 3.34
CA HIS A 38 2.13 4.87 3.57
C HIS A 38 2.55 5.80 2.43
N VAL A 39 2.05 5.58 1.21
CA VAL A 39 2.56 6.31 0.03
C VAL A 39 1.53 7.16 -0.71
N TRP A 40 0.23 7.07 -0.40
CA TRP A 40 -0.84 7.75 -1.14
C TRP A 40 -0.68 9.27 -1.25
N TRP A 41 -0.04 9.88 -0.27
CA TRP A 41 0.20 11.32 -0.15
C TRP A 41 1.43 11.80 -0.94
N ASP A 42 2.30 10.89 -1.40
CA ASP A 42 3.56 11.24 -2.05
C ASP A 42 3.28 11.80 -3.46
N PRO A 43 3.63 13.08 -3.74
CA PRO A 43 3.41 13.68 -5.04
C PRO A 43 4.25 13.03 -6.16
N GLN A 44 5.26 12.24 -5.81
CA GLN A 44 6.10 11.52 -6.77
C GLN A 44 5.67 10.05 -6.94
N LEU A 45 4.60 9.60 -6.28
CA LEU A 45 4.19 8.19 -6.26
C LEU A 45 4.15 7.58 -7.66
N ALA A 46 3.48 8.23 -8.62
CA ALA A 46 3.33 7.69 -9.96
C ALA A 46 4.68 7.41 -10.64
N SER A 47 5.60 8.37 -10.58
CA SER A 47 6.94 8.23 -11.18
C SER A 47 7.79 7.17 -10.46
N GLN A 48 7.62 7.02 -9.15
CA GLN A 48 8.37 6.04 -8.37
C GLN A 48 7.81 4.62 -8.53
N VAL A 49 6.50 4.45 -8.68
CA VAL A 49 5.89 3.15 -9.04
C VAL A 49 6.38 2.71 -10.42
N GLU A 50 6.38 3.62 -11.40
CA GLU A 50 6.92 3.34 -12.74
C GLU A 50 8.41 2.95 -12.69
N ARG A 51 9.23 3.66 -11.88
CA ARG A 51 10.64 3.33 -11.66
C ARG A 51 10.81 1.92 -11.08
N ALA A 52 10.04 1.59 -10.03
CA ALA A 52 10.05 0.29 -9.39
C ALA A 52 9.66 -0.83 -10.37
N GLY A 53 8.64 -0.59 -11.19
CA GLY A 53 8.19 -1.53 -12.22
C GLY A 53 9.24 -1.79 -13.29
N ARG A 54 9.87 -0.74 -13.85
CA ARG A 54 10.96 -0.89 -14.82
C ARG A 54 12.15 -1.70 -14.28
N ALA A 55 12.42 -1.60 -12.99
CA ALA A 55 13.49 -2.34 -12.33
C ALA A 55 13.06 -3.74 -11.86
N GLY A 56 11.78 -4.10 -11.93
CA GLY A 56 11.26 -5.36 -11.38
C GLY A 56 11.40 -5.46 -9.87
N GLN A 57 11.29 -4.32 -9.17
CA GLN A 57 11.58 -4.22 -7.73
C GLN A 57 10.33 -4.15 -6.85
N ILE A 58 9.11 -4.23 -7.40
CA ILE A 58 7.90 -4.31 -6.58
C ILE A 58 7.81 -5.72 -5.99
N SER A 59 7.98 -5.84 -4.67
CA SER A 59 7.92 -7.12 -3.96
C SER A 59 6.53 -7.45 -3.42
N SER A 60 5.74 -6.43 -3.08
CA SER A 60 4.38 -6.57 -2.58
C SER A 60 3.59 -5.30 -2.86
N TYR A 61 2.29 -5.46 -3.11
CA TYR A 61 1.32 -4.38 -3.16
C TYR A 61 0.34 -4.56 -2.01
N GLN A 62 0.30 -3.58 -1.09
CA GLN A 62 -0.53 -3.62 0.10
C GLN A 62 -1.60 -2.54 0.06
N VAL A 63 -2.84 -2.92 0.41
CA VAL A 63 -4.00 -2.04 0.34
C VAL A 63 -4.70 -1.94 1.69
N SER A 64 -4.91 -0.72 2.13
CA SER A 64 -5.78 -0.31 3.24
C SER A 64 -6.02 1.19 3.13
N ASP A 65 -7.02 1.71 3.81
CA ASP A 65 -7.36 3.13 3.68
C ASP A 65 -6.79 3.99 4.79
N TRP A 66 -6.69 5.29 4.50
CA TRP A 66 -6.33 6.35 5.43
C TRP A 66 -7.60 6.99 5.96
N VAL A 67 -7.92 6.74 7.22
CA VAL A 67 -9.15 7.25 7.87
C VAL A 67 -8.83 8.29 8.93
N LEU A 68 -9.76 9.22 9.15
CA LEU A 68 -9.66 10.25 10.17
C LEU A 68 -10.81 10.14 11.19
N PRO A 69 -10.58 10.52 12.46
CA PRO A 69 -9.31 11.00 13.04
C PRO A 69 -8.32 9.85 13.19
N LEU A 70 -7.03 10.17 13.08
CA LEU A 70 -5.98 9.18 13.39
C LEU A 70 -6.02 8.84 14.89
N ASP A 71 -5.75 7.60 15.22
CA ASP A 71 -5.54 7.16 16.59
C ASP A 71 -4.19 7.68 17.13
N LEU A 72 -3.99 7.58 18.44
CA LEU A 72 -2.71 7.93 19.08
C LEU A 72 -1.53 7.16 18.47
N ASP A 73 -1.74 5.91 18.11
CA ASP A 73 -0.82 5.15 17.28
C ASP A 73 -1.29 5.18 15.82
N THR A 74 -0.65 6.04 15.03
CA THR A 74 -0.99 6.25 13.63
C THR A 74 -0.91 4.98 12.77
N LEU A 75 -0.04 4.02 13.13
CA LEU A 75 0.04 2.74 12.44
C LEU A 75 -1.21 1.88 12.63
N ASN A 76 -1.93 2.05 13.74
CA ASN A 76 -3.18 1.35 14.03
C ASN A 76 -4.43 2.13 13.57
N SER A 77 -4.27 3.06 12.62
CA SER A 77 -5.36 3.91 12.13
C SER A 77 -5.80 3.57 10.71
N ARG A 78 -5.45 2.38 10.21
CA ARG A 78 -5.88 1.91 8.89
C ARG A 78 -7.38 1.60 8.90
N GLY A 79 -8.03 1.83 7.76
CA GLY A 79 -9.45 1.49 7.54
C GLY A 79 -9.64 0.46 6.44
N PHE A 80 -10.87 -0.04 6.31
CA PHE A 80 -11.25 -0.76 5.11
C PHE A 80 -11.14 0.16 3.89
N MET A 81 -10.81 -0.40 2.75
CA MET A 81 -10.79 0.32 1.48
C MET A 81 -12.13 1.01 1.24
N GLY A 82 -12.10 2.33 0.96
CA GLY A 82 -13.27 3.16 0.74
C GLY A 82 -13.85 3.85 1.99
N ASP A 83 -13.29 3.62 3.17
CA ASP A 83 -13.69 4.32 4.38
C ASP A 83 -12.96 5.66 4.58
N GLY A 84 -11.93 5.92 3.79
CA GLY A 84 -11.07 7.08 3.92
C GLY A 84 -10.85 7.87 2.63
N TYR A 85 -9.61 8.21 2.35
CA TYR A 85 -9.25 9.21 1.34
C TYR A 85 -8.38 8.69 0.20
N ILE A 86 -8.00 7.41 0.21
CA ILE A 86 -7.06 6.86 -0.77
C ILE A 86 -7.77 6.59 -2.11
N ASP A 87 -7.19 7.07 -3.19
CA ASP A 87 -7.65 6.78 -4.56
C ASP A 87 -7.06 5.43 -5.03
N PHE A 88 -7.77 4.35 -4.69
CA PHE A 88 -7.38 2.99 -5.08
C PHE A 88 -7.38 2.79 -6.59
N ALA A 89 -8.29 3.45 -7.32
CA ALA A 89 -8.36 3.35 -8.77
C ALA A 89 -7.05 3.79 -9.42
N THR A 90 -6.57 4.97 -9.04
CA THR A 90 -5.32 5.52 -9.56
C THR A 90 -4.13 4.67 -9.15
N ILE A 91 -3.98 4.33 -7.86
CA ILE A 91 -2.78 3.62 -7.38
C ILE A 91 -2.73 2.19 -7.93
N THR A 92 -3.85 1.47 -7.92
CA THR A 92 -3.91 0.11 -8.48
C THR A 92 -3.59 0.10 -9.96
N SER A 93 -4.13 1.06 -10.74
CA SER A 93 -3.82 1.18 -12.17
C SER A 93 -2.33 1.47 -12.41
N LEU A 94 -1.69 2.28 -11.57
CA LEU A 94 -0.25 2.53 -11.67
C LEU A 94 0.57 1.25 -11.43
N VAL A 95 0.21 0.47 -10.42
CA VAL A 95 0.89 -0.81 -10.12
C VAL A 95 0.66 -1.82 -11.26
N GLU A 96 -0.58 -1.95 -11.74
CA GLU A 96 -0.94 -2.84 -12.85
C GLU A 96 -0.15 -2.53 -14.12
N GLN A 97 -0.01 -1.24 -14.48
CA GLN A 97 0.76 -0.78 -15.65
C GLN A 97 2.24 -1.18 -15.58
N THR A 98 2.77 -1.50 -14.43
CA THR A 98 4.15 -2.01 -14.29
C THR A 98 4.31 -3.47 -14.73
N GLY A 99 3.21 -4.19 -14.94
CA GLY A 99 3.21 -5.64 -15.15
C GLY A 99 3.46 -6.44 -13.87
N TYR A 100 3.21 -5.87 -12.70
CA TYR A 100 3.29 -6.59 -11.43
C TYR A 100 2.27 -7.74 -11.40
N THR A 101 2.76 -8.94 -11.09
CA THR A 101 1.96 -10.19 -11.05
C THR A 101 2.00 -10.88 -9.69
N GLY A 102 2.54 -10.20 -8.67
CA GLY A 102 2.58 -10.72 -7.32
C GLY A 102 1.25 -10.59 -6.59
N ASP A 103 1.24 -11.02 -5.35
CA ASP A 103 0.05 -10.95 -4.50
C ASP A 103 -0.29 -9.51 -4.10
N ILE A 104 -1.59 -9.26 -3.95
CA ILE A 104 -2.12 -8.02 -3.37
C ILE A 104 -2.63 -8.35 -1.98
N GLU A 105 -2.07 -7.70 -0.98
CA GLU A 105 -2.35 -7.96 0.42
C GLU A 105 -3.27 -6.88 0.98
N VAL A 106 -4.36 -7.29 1.66
CA VAL A 106 -5.14 -6.37 2.48
C VAL A 106 -4.53 -6.32 3.87
N GLU A 107 -3.85 -5.21 4.19
CA GLU A 107 -3.13 -5.04 5.44
C GLU A 107 -3.76 -3.94 6.30
N ILE A 108 -4.58 -4.33 7.30
CA ILE A 108 -5.30 -3.40 8.15
C ILE A 108 -4.87 -3.56 9.61
N PHE A 109 -4.04 -2.62 10.10
CA PHE A 109 -3.74 -2.49 11.52
C PHE A 109 -4.76 -1.55 12.16
N ASN A 110 -5.78 -2.13 12.78
CA ASN A 110 -6.82 -1.39 13.50
C ASN A 110 -7.51 -2.31 14.52
N ARG A 111 -7.37 -1.99 15.81
CA ARG A 111 -7.95 -2.79 16.90
C ARG A 111 -9.47 -2.95 16.75
N LYS A 112 -10.17 -1.89 16.36
CA LYS A 112 -11.64 -1.92 16.23
C LYS A 112 -12.08 -2.87 15.12
N ILE A 113 -11.29 -2.97 14.04
CA ILE A 113 -11.53 -3.89 12.93
C ILE A 113 -11.17 -5.32 13.35
N TRP A 114 -10.07 -5.51 14.08
CA TRP A 114 -9.69 -6.84 14.57
C TRP A 114 -10.67 -7.43 15.59
N ASP A 115 -11.39 -6.58 16.33
CA ASP A 115 -12.41 -6.99 17.31
C ASP A 115 -13.77 -7.36 16.65
N LEU A 116 -13.92 -7.19 15.32
CA LEU A 116 -15.11 -7.61 14.59
C LEU A 116 -15.21 -9.14 14.51
N PRO A 117 -16.42 -9.70 14.40
CA PRO A 117 -16.59 -11.11 14.05
C PRO A 117 -15.84 -11.43 12.76
N THR A 118 -15.10 -12.54 12.74
CA THR A 118 -14.22 -12.90 11.60
C THR A 118 -14.98 -12.97 10.27
N GLU A 119 -16.20 -13.49 10.28
CA GLU A 119 -17.03 -13.58 9.06
C GLU A 119 -17.40 -12.20 8.52
N GLU A 120 -17.76 -11.26 9.39
CA GLU A 120 -18.06 -9.88 9.03
C GLU A 120 -16.83 -9.18 8.48
N LEU A 121 -15.68 -9.34 9.14
CA LEU A 121 -14.40 -8.78 8.71
C LEU A 121 -14.03 -9.27 7.31
N LEU A 122 -14.05 -10.58 7.09
CA LEU A 122 -13.65 -11.18 5.81
C LEU A 122 -14.64 -10.83 4.68
N SER A 123 -15.95 -10.81 4.97
CA SER A 123 -16.94 -10.40 3.95
C SER A 123 -16.77 -8.95 3.56
N THR A 124 -16.53 -8.05 4.51
CA THR A 124 -16.28 -6.63 4.24
C THR A 124 -15.01 -6.43 3.41
N VAL A 125 -13.92 -7.11 3.77
CA VAL A 125 -12.67 -7.06 2.99
C VAL A 125 -12.90 -7.52 1.57
N ALA A 126 -13.55 -8.66 1.36
CA ALA A 126 -13.82 -9.22 0.03
C ALA A 126 -14.71 -8.29 -0.82
N GLU A 127 -15.75 -7.72 -0.23
CA GLU A 127 -16.63 -6.76 -0.90
C GLU A 127 -15.87 -5.51 -1.35
N ARG A 128 -15.11 -4.91 -0.43
CA ARG A 128 -14.37 -3.68 -0.70
C ARG A 128 -13.25 -3.89 -1.71
N TYR A 129 -12.52 -4.99 -1.61
CA TYR A 129 -11.50 -5.37 -2.58
C TYR A 129 -12.11 -5.54 -3.98
N SER A 130 -13.22 -6.28 -4.08
CA SER A 130 -13.90 -6.52 -5.35
C SER A 130 -14.45 -5.25 -6.00
N ALA A 131 -14.84 -4.26 -5.19
CA ALA A 131 -15.40 -3.00 -5.69
C ALA A 131 -14.32 -1.96 -6.03
N LEU A 132 -13.23 -1.89 -5.28
CA LEU A 132 -12.31 -0.74 -5.30
C LEU A 132 -10.90 -1.07 -5.81
N VAL A 133 -10.53 -2.35 -5.87
CA VAL A 133 -9.19 -2.78 -6.33
C VAL A 133 -9.31 -3.64 -7.57
N LEU A 134 -10.08 -4.71 -7.51
CA LEU A 134 -10.21 -5.70 -8.58
C LEU A 134 -10.57 -5.11 -9.96
N PRO A 135 -11.44 -4.08 -10.11
CA PRO A 135 -11.79 -3.53 -11.41
C PRO A 135 -10.63 -2.85 -12.16
N TYR A 136 -9.53 -2.58 -11.48
CA TYR A 136 -8.35 -1.91 -12.04
C TYR A 136 -7.17 -2.86 -12.29
N LEU A 137 -7.42 -4.16 -12.14
CA LEU A 137 -6.51 -5.25 -12.49
C LEU A 137 -6.99 -5.88 -13.81
N CYS A 138 -6.09 -6.11 -14.75
CA CYS A 138 -6.38 -6.71 -16.07
C CYS A 138 -6.27 -8.23 -16.06
#